data_b99f29b9ef8285f51e5425d84507cc68
#
_entry.id   b99f29b9ef8285f51e5425d84507cc68
#
_cell.length_a   1.000
_cell.length_b   1.000
_cell.length_c   1.000
_cell.angle_alpha   90.00
_cell.angle_beta   90.00
_cell.angle_gamma   90.00
#
_symmetry.space_group_name_H-M   'P 1'
#
loop_
_entity.id
_entity.type
_entity.pdbx_description
1 polymer ?
#
loop_
_entity_poly.entity_id
_entity_poly.type
_entity_poly.pdbx_seq_one_letter_code
_entity_poly.pdbx_strand_id
1 'polypeptide(L)'
;MKYLIRAVKYFFYFGILTTAIIYALVLIGAVEGNIEAIFEGGYDALWKIAVFYAAVAAVYPNLAFIRRDIPLKGQMSDYQADIIEFMKERRYELESSNDTTLCFRIRGTAGRLAKMYEDRITITSTFGGILMEGLRKDVLRLSAGLESSLNQEED
;
A
#
# COMPACT_ATOMS: atom_id res chain seq x y z
N MET A 1 -7.30 -3.17 15.00
CA MET A 1 -8.28 -3.52 13.94
C MET A 1 -7.78 -3.33 12.50
N LYS A 2 -7.11 -2.22 12.12
CA LYS A 2 -6.63 -2.01 10.73
C LYS A 2 -5.70 -3.12 10.21
N TYR A 3 -4.84 -3.66 11.07
CA TYR A 3 -3.91 -4.75 10.75
C TYR A 3 -4.62 -6.05 10.34
N LEU A 4 -5.60 -6.50 11.14
CA LEU A 4 -6.33 -7.73 10.88
C LEU A 4 -7.12 -7.64 9.57
N ILE A 5 -7.76 -6.49 9.31
CA ILE A 5 -8.49 -6.24 8.07
C ILE A 5 -7.54 -6.33 6.86
N ARG A 6 -6.34 -5.77 6.97
CA ARG A 6 -5.32 -5.88 5.93
C ARG A 6 -4.87 -7.33 5.72
N ALA A 7 -4.58 -8.07 6.79
CA ALA A 7 -4.17 -9.47 6.69
C ALA A 7 -5.24 -10.34 6.01
N VAL A 8 -6.51 -10.20 6.41
CA VAL A 8 -7.63 -10.91 5.76
C VAL A 8 -7.76 -10.54 4.29
N LYS A 9 -7.66 -9.25 3.94
CA LYS A 9 -7.71 -8.77 2.57
C LYS A 9 -6.59 -9.38 1.70
N TYR A 10 -5.36 -9.43 2.20
CA TYR A 10 -4.23 -10.03 1.48
C TYR A 10 -4.39 -11.54 1.30
N PHE A 11 -4.91 -12.24 2.31
CA PHE A 11 -5.22 -13.66 2.21
C PHE A 11 -6.17 -13.96 1.03
N PHE A 12 -7.28 -13.26 0.95
CA PHE A 12 -8.23 -13.43 -0.16
C PHE A 12 -7.65 -12.98 -1.49
N TYR A 13 -6.86 -11.90 -1.51
CA TYR A 13 -6.24 -11.42 -2.73
C TYR A 13 -5.26 -12.44 -3.32
N PHE A 14 -4.41 -13.05 -2.49
CA PHE A 14 -3.50 -14.11 -2.94
C PHE A 14 -4.26 -15.34 -3.42
N GLY A 15 -5.33 -15.73 -2.74
CA GLY A 15 -6.20 -16.83 -3.17
C GLY A 15 -6.82 -16.57 -4.55
N ILE A 16 -7.41 -15.40 -4.76
CA ILE A 16 -8.00 -15.01 -6.05
C ILE A 16 -6.94 -14.94 -7.15
N LEU A 17 -5.78 -14.35 -6.87
CA LEU A 17 -4.69 -14.24 -7.84
C LEU A 17 -4.18 -15.62 -8.26
N THR A 18 -3.97 -16.52 -7.32
CA THR A 18 -3.53 -17.89 -7.61
C THR A 18 -4.58 -18.65 -8.43
N THR A 19 -5.85 -18.54 -8.06
CA THR A 19 -6.94 -19.16 -8.82
C THR A 19 -6.98 -18.63 -10.25
N ALA A 20 -6.82 -17.32 -10.45
CA ALA A 20 -6.79 -16.72 -11.78
C ALA A 20 -5.60 -17.21 -12.62
N ILE A 21 -4.40 -17.36 -12.00
CA ILE A 21 -3.23 -17.90 -12.68
C ILE A 21 -3.46 -19.35 -13.09
N ILE A 22 -3.95 -20.21 -12.18
CA ILE A 22 -4.25 -21.61 -12.46
C ILE A 22 -5.27 -21.71 -13.59
N TYR A 23 -6.33 -20.92 -13.52
CA TYR A 23 -7.37 -20.89 -14.58
C TYR A 23 -6.79 -20.51 -15.94
N ALA A 24 -5.91 -19.51 -15.98
CA ALA A 24 -5.22 -19.13 -17.21
C ALA A 24 -4.34 -20.26 -17.76
N LEU A 25 -3.60 -20.98 -16.89
CA LEU A 25 -2.76 -22.12 -17.27
C LEU A 25 -3.60 -23.28 -17.84
N VAL A 26 -4.78 -23.55 -17.28
CA VAL A 26 -5.72 -24.55 -17.79
C VAL A 26 -6.25 -24.14 -19.17
N LEU A 27 -6.62 -22.85 -19.35
CA LEU A 27 -7.13 -22.35 -20.65
C LEU A 27 -6.11 -22.48 -21.78
N ILE A 28 -4.83 -22.28 -21.53
CA ILE A 28 -3.78 -22.44 -22.55
C ILE A 28 -3.33 -23.90 -22.69
N GLY A 29 -3.94 -24.83 -21.95
CA GLY A 29 -3.62 -26.26 -22.02
C GLY A 29 -2.27 -26.65 -21.38
N ALA A 30 -1.67 -25.76 -20.58
CA ALA A 30 -0.40 -26.03 -19.90
C ALA A 30 -0.56 -26.98 -18.70
N VAL A 31 -1.76 -27.05 -18.13
CA VAL A 31 -2.11 -27.90 -16.99
C VAL A 31 -3.50 -28.47 -17.18
N GLU A 32 -3.71 -29.73 -16.75
CA GLU A 32 -5.03 -30.34 -16.72
C GLU A 32 -5.92 -29.69 -15.67
N GLY A 33 -7.22 -29.52 -15.97
CA GLY A 33 -8.19 -28.86 -15.08
C GLY A 33 -8.61 -29.69 -13.84
N ASN A 34 -7.79 -30.66 -13.42
CA ASN A 34 -8.02 -31.50 -12.27
C ASN A 34 -7.09 -31.13 -11.13
N ILE A 35 -7.64 -30.96 -9.92
CA ILE A 35 -6.88 -30.58 -8.71
C ILE A 35 -5.76 -31.59 -8.41
N GLU A 36 -5.99 -32.87 -8.63
CA GLU A 36 -5.01 -33.93 -8.41
C GLU A 36 -3.83 -33.89 -9.40
N ALA A 37 -4.06 -33.37 -10.61
CA ALA A 37 -3.03 -33.17 -11.61
C ALA A 37 -2.26 -31.86 -11.39
N ILE A 38 -2.91 -30.85 -10.83
CA ILE A 38 -2.30 -29.53 -10.54
C ILE A 38 -1.44 -29.58 -9.28
N PHE A 39 -1.92 -30.27 -8.25
CA PHE A 39 -1.25 -30.32 -6.96
C PHE A 39 -0.93 -31.76 -6.56
N GLU A 40 0.35 -32.04 -6.37
CA GLU A 40 0.81 -33.28 -5.77
C GLU A 40 0.23 -33.40 -4.34
N GLY A 41 -0.66 -34.36 -4.11
CA GLY A 41 -1.44 -34.53 -2.89
C GLY A 41 -2.88 -34.00 -2.95
N GLY A 42 -3.35 -33.53 -4.13
CA GLY A 42 -4.76 -33.17 -4.38
C GLY A 42 -5.30 -32.13 -3.39
N TYR A 43 -6.43 -32.44 -2.76
CA TYR A 43 -7.08 -31.54 -1.80
C TYR A 43 -6.27 -31.26 -0.52
N ASP A 44 -5.36 -32.15 -0.10
CA ASP A 44 -4.46 -31.92 1.03
C ASP A 44 -3.44 -30.80 0.74
N ALA A 45 -3.09 -30.57 -0.52
CA ALA A 45 -2.24 -29.46 -0.90
C ALA A 45 -2.93 -28.10 -0.70
N LEU A 46 -4.25 -28.01 -0.91
CA LEU A 46 -5.01 -26.77 -0.72
C LEU A 46 -4.94 -26.28 0.73
N TRP A 47 -5.02 -27.17 1.70
CA TRP A 47 -4.85 -26.80 3.11
C TRP A 47 -3.46 -26.21 3.39
N LYS A 48 -2.40 -26.85 2.88
CA LYS A 48 -1.02 -26.37 3.04
C LYS A 48 -0.83 -24.99 2.40
N ILE A 49 -1.41 -24.78 1.22
CA ILE A 49 -1.41 -23.47 0.53
C ILE A 49 -2.16 -22.42 1.33
N ALA A 50 -3.32 -22.77 1.90
CA ALA A 50 -4.11 -21.85 2.73
C ALA A 50 -3.34 -21.43 4.00
N VAL A 51 -2.65 -22.35 4.67
CA VAL A 51 -1.80 -22.06 5.84
C VAL A 51 -0.62 -21.16 5.43
N PHE A 52 0.02 -21.45 4.30
CA PHE A 52 1.10 -20.61 3.77
C PHE A 52 0.62 -19.19 3.47
N TYR A 53 -0.53 -19.02 2.81
CA TYR A 53 -1.10 -17.70 2.56
C TYR A 53 -1.51 -16.96 3.83
N ALA A 54 -2.02 -17.67 4.82
CA ALA A 54 -2.33 -17.08 6.12
C ALA A 54 -1.06 -16.54 6.80
N ALA A 55 0.04 -17.28 6.76
CA ALA A 55 1.32 -16.85 7.29
C ALA A 55 1.88 -15.61 6.54
N VAL A 56 1.87 -15.64 5.21
CA VAL A 56 2.31 -14.51 4.38
C VAL A 56 1.43 -13.28 4.64
N ALA A 57 0.11 -13.45 4.65
CA ALA A 57 -0.84 -12.36 4.89
C ALA A 57 -0.70 -11.76 6.30
N ALA A 58 -0.28 -12.55 7.29
CA ALA A 58 -0.01 -12.06 8.64
C ALA A 58 1.28 -11.21 8.72
N VAL A 59 2.32 -11.55 7.96
CA VAL A 59 3.61 -10.85 8.01
C VAL A 59 3.65 -9.63 7.08
N TYR A 60 3.03 -9.75 5.91
CA TYR A 60 3.12 -8.76 4.83
C TYR A 60 2.78 -7.31 5.25
N PRO A 61 1.69 -7.05 6.00
CA PRO A 61 1.35 -5.67 6.39
C PRO A 61 2.43 -4.97 7.23
N ASN A 62 3.17 -5.72 8.06
CA ASN A 62 4.25 -5.16 8.88
C ASN A 62 5.46 -4.72 8.04
N LEU A 63 5.73 -5.42 6.94
CA LEU A 63 6.85 -5.13 6.07
C LEU A 63 6.52 -4.07 5.00
N ALA A 64 5.24 -4.04 4.59
CA ALA A 64 4.77 -3.20 3.49
C ALA A 64 4.50 -1.75 3.91
N PHE A 65 4.23 -1.49 5.19
CA PHE A 65 3.87 -0.16 5.69
C PHE A 65 4.93 0.39 6.63
N ILE A 66 5.26 1.67 6.44
CA ILE A 66 6.20 2.38 7.33
C ILE A 66 5.65 3.75 7.70
N ARG A 67 6.26 4.31 8.73
CA ARG A 67 6.11 5.70 9.16
C ARG A 67 7.45 6.39 9.03
N ARG A 68 7.46 7.63 8.57
CA ARG A 68 8.64 8.46 8.50
C ARG A 68 8.33 9.87 8.98
N ASP A 69 9.14 10.34 9.91
CA ASP A 69 9.10 11.71 10.37
C ASP A 69 9.87 12.61 9.39
N ILE A 70 9.28 13.77 9.10
CA ILE A 70 9.89 14.84 8.29
C ILE A 70 9.90 16.07 9.19
N PRO A 71 11.08 16.58 9.57
CA PRO A 71 11.18 17.78 10.40
C PRO A 71 10.69 19.01 9.62
N LEU A 72 9.95 19.88 10.31
CA LEU A 72 9.55 21.18 9.81
C LEU A 72 9.99 22.26 10.79
N LYS A 73 10.34 23.44 10.29
CA LYS A 73 10.70 24.58 11.12
C LYS A 73 9.48 25.37 11.66
N GLY A 74 8.27 25.00 11.21
CA GLY A 74 7.01 25.62 11.56
C GLY A 74 5.89 24.61 11.81
N GLN A 75 4.65 25.07 11.78
CA GLN A 75 3.48 24.24 11.91
C GLN A 75 3.10 23.62 10.55
N MET A 76 2.49 22.45 10.54
CA MET A 76 2.00 21.81 9.31
C MET A 76 1.03 22.72 8.52
N SER A 77 0.27 23.58 9.22
CA SER A 77 -0.61 24.57 8.61
C SER A 77 0.10 25.53 7.65
N ASP A 78 1.34 25.91 7.95
CA ASP A 78 2.10 26.87 7.20
C ASP A 78 2.56 26.29 5.85
N TYR A 79 2.81 24.98 5.83
CA TYR A 79 3.27 24.21 4.66
C TYR A 79 2.16 23.40 3.99
N GLN A 80 0.90 23.58 4.40
CA GLN A 80 -0.20 22.73 3.91
C GLN A 80 -0.42 22.87 2.40
N ALA A 81 -0.31 24.09 1.87
CA ALA A 81 -0.48 24.36 0.44
C ALA A 81 0.63 23.68 -0.38
N ASP A 82 1.88 23.80 0.05
CA ASP A 82 3.06 23.23 -0.61
C ASP A 82 3.03 21.70 -0.57
N ILE A 83 2.61 21.12 0.56
CA ILE A 83 2.41 19.67 0.69
C ILE A 83 1.35 19.17 -0.29
N ILE A 84 0.24 19.88 -0.42
CA ILE A 84 -0.86 19.50 -1.32
C ILE A 84 -0.39 19.59 -2.78
N GLU A 85 0.31 20.65 -3.15
CA GLU A 85 0.83 20.86 -4.50
C GLU A 85 1.88 19.80 -4.86
N PHE A 86 2.84 19.55 -3.98
CA PHE A 86 3.83 18.50 -4.12
C PHE A 86 3.20 17.11 -4.34
N MET A 87 2.18 16.76 -3.57
CA MET A 87 1.49 15.48 -3.69
C MET A 87 0.70 15.39 -4.99
N LYS A 88 0.08 16.49 -5.44
CA LYS A 88 -0.68 16.57 -6.69
C LYS A 88 0.22 16.36 -7.92
N GLU A 89 1.40 16.96 -7.96
CA GLU A 89 2.40 16.74 -9.01
C GLU A 89 2.79 15.26 -9.15
N ARG A 90 2.78 14.53 -8.04
CA ARG A 90 3.11 13.10 -7.99
C ARG A 90 1.92 12.17 -8.15
N ARG A 91 0.81 12.71 -8.71
CA ARG A 91 -0.44 12.00 -9.00
C ARG A 91 -1.18 11.50 -7.75
N TYR A 92 -1.03 12.18 -6.63
CA TYR A 92 -1.85 11.98 -5.45
C TYR A 92 -2.91 13.09 -5.37
N GLU A 93 -4.11 12.73 -4.97
CA GLU A 93 -5.23 13.64 -4.74
C GLU A 93 -5.56 13.67 -3.25
N LEU A 94 -5.91 14.83 -2.73
CA LEU A 94 -6.37 14.99 -1.37
C LEU A 94 -7.74 14.32 -1.21
N GLU A 95 -7.82 13.28 -0.36
CA GLU A 95 -9.06 12.56 -0.04
C GLU A 95 -9.80 13.22 1.12
N SER A 96 -9.07 13.62 2.14
CA SER A 96 -9.60 14.32 3.31
C SER A 96 -8.53 15.19 3.96
N SER A 97 -8.96 16.29 4.57
CA SER A 97 -8.13 17.21 5.31
C SER A 97 -8.79 17.56 6.63
N ASN A 98 -8.01 17.46 7.71
CA ASN A 98 -8.37 17.96 9.04
C ASN A 98 -7.23 18.85 9.53
N ASP A 99 -7.42 19.57 10.64
CA ASP A 99 -6.44 20.51 11.20
C ASP A 99 -5.07 19.86 11.48
N THR A 100 -5.04 18.56 11.73
CA THR A 100 -3.82 17.82 12.09
C THR A 100 -3.44 16.70 11.12
N THR A 101 -4.29 16.42 10.10
CA THR A 101 -4.08 15.24 9.24
C THR A 101 -4.54 15.51 7.83
N LEU A 102 -3.68 15.20 6.87
CA LEU A 102 -3.97 15.18 5.44
C LEU A 102 -3.92 13.75 4.93
N CYS A 103 -4.97 13.31 4.25
CA CYS A 103 -5.02 11.99 3.63
C CYS A 103 -5.02 12.14 2.12
N PHE A 104 -4.11 11.45 1.46
CA PHE A 104 -3.96 11.44 0.02
C PHE A 104 -4.18 10.05 -0.56
N ARG A 105 -4.70 10.00 -1.78
CA ARG A 105 -4.82 8.77 -2.56
C ARG A 105 -4.28 8.99 -3.97
N ILE A 106 -3.81 7.89 -4.58
CA ILE A 106 -3.33 7.96 -5.96
C ILE A 106 -4.48 8.29 -6.92
N ARG A 107 -4.20 9.13 -7.89
CA ARG A 107 -5.15 9.51 -8.93
C ARG A 107 -5.39 8.34 -9.88
N GLY A 108 -6.67 8.02 -10.10
CA GLY A 108 -7.13 7.02 -11.05
C GLY A 108 -7.27 5.60 -10.49
N THR A 109 -8.26 4.87 -11.00
CA THR A 109 -8.63 3.52 -10.55
C THR A 109 -7.56 2.47 -10.85
N ALA A 110 -6.89 2.56 -12.00
CA ALA A 110 -5.81 1.64 -12.37
C ALA A 110 -4.63 1.70 -11.39
N GLY A 111 -4.23 2.91 -10.95
CA GLY A 111 -3.19 3.08 -9.94
C GLY A 111 -3.58 2.52 -8.57
N ARG A 112 -4.84 2.68 -8.18
CA ARG A 112 -5.40 2.13 -6.94
C ARG A 112 -5.45 0.61 -6.97
N LEU A 113 -5.87 0.03 -8.10
CA LEU A 113 -5.92 -1.42 -8.28
C LEU A 113 -4.51 -2.03 -8.25
N ALA A 114 -3.53 -1.42 -8.92
CA ALA A 114 -2.14 -1.87 -8.92
C ALA A 114 -1.52 -1.90 -7.52
N LYS A 115 -2.01 -1.07 -6.59
CA LYS A 115 -1.63 -1.04 -5.18
C LYS A 115 -2.63 -1.74 -4.26
N MET A 116 -3.51 -2.58 -4.80
CA MET A 116 -4.53 -3.31 -4.03
C MET A 116 -5.38 -2.40 -3.14
N TYR A 117 -5.66 -1.15 -3.59
CA TYR A 117 -6.34 -0.12 -2.81
C TYR A 117 -5.64 0.26 -1.48
N GLU A 118 -4.35 -0.06 -1.34
CA GLU A 118 -3.50 0.37 -0.21
C GLU A 118 -2.62 1.57 -0.60
N ASP A 119 -3.16 2.44 -1.43
CA ASP A 119 -2.52 3.62 -2.00
C ASP A 119 -2.59 4.86 -1.11
N ARG A 120 -3.25 4.75 0.06
CA ARG A 120 -3.44 5.89 0.97
C ARG A 120 -2.12 6.29 1.63
N ILE A 121 -1.79 7.58 1.52
CA ILE A 121 -0.73 8.24 2.27
C ILE A 121 -1.38 9.17 3.28
N THR A 122 -1.05 9.01 4.55
CA THR A 122 -1.52 9.87 5.64
C THR A 122 -0.36 10.72 6.14
N ILE A 123 -0.54 12.02 6.18
CA ILE A 123 0.41 12.98 6.73
C ILE A 123 -0.24 13.58 7.98
N THR A 124 0.40 13.40 9.13
CA THR A 124 -0.13 13.88 10.41
C THR A 124 0.85 14.86 11.04
N SER A 125 0.34 15.97 11.55
CA SER A 125 1.12 16.94 12.32
C SER A 125 1.67 16.29 13.58
N THR A 126 2.97 16.54 13.86
CA THR A 126 3.65 16.09 15.06
C THR A 126 4.39 17.26 15.71
N PHE A 127 4.90 17.06 16.92
CA PHE A 127 5.69 18.08 17.60
C PHE A 127 7.04 18.23 16.88
N GLY A 128 7.19 19.29 16.09
CA GLY A 128 8.41 19.58 15.33
C GLY A 128 8.46 19.06 13.90
N GLY A 129 7.30 18.69 13.31
CA GLY A 129 7.25 18.25 11.91
C GLY A 129 5.97 17.55 11.54
N ILE A 130 6.09 16.66 10.57
CA ILE A 130 5.00 15.82 10.08
C ILE A 130 5.41 14.35 10.04
N LEU A 131 4.46 13.47 10.33
CA LEU A 131 4.60 12.02 10.22
C LEU A 131 3.88 11.56 8.95
N MET A 132 4.63 10.98 8.02
CA MET A 132 4.09 10.36 6.81
C MET A 132 3.94 8.86 6.99
N GLU A 133 2.73 8.33 6.83
CA GLU A 133 2.40 6.90 6.93
C GLU A 133 1.83 6.39 5.61
N GLY A 134 2.27 5.22 5.16
CA GLY A 134 1.78 4.56 3.95
C GLY A 134 2.64 3.39 3.51
N LEU A 135 2.48 2.98 2.24
CA LEU A 135 3.33 1.94 1.66
C LEU A 135 4.79 2.37 1.66
N ARG A 136 5.67 1.46 2.11
CA ARG A 136 7.11 1.70 2.29
C ARG A 136 7.77 2.36 1.08
N LYS A 137 7.54 1.84 -0.12
CA LYS A 137 8.10 2.37 -1.37
C LYS A 137 7.68 3.82 -1.63
N ASP A 138 6.41 4.11 -1.39
CA ASP A 138 5.86 5.44 -1.63
C ASP A 138 6.32 6.42 -0.57
N VAL A 139 6.25 6.05 0.71
CA VAL A 139 6.69 6.89 1.83
C VAL A 139 8.16 7.27 1.68
N LEU A 140 9.05 6.33 1.36
CA LEU A 140 10.47 6.63 1.19
C LEU A 140 10.72 7.61 0.04
N ARG A 141 10.03 7.44 -1.10
CA ARG A 141 10.17 8.32 -2.25
C ARG A 141 9.57 9.71 -2.00
N LEU A 142 8.37 9.74 -1.44
CA LEU A 142 7.64 11.00 -1.20
C LEU A 142 8.27 11.80 -0.07
N SER A 143 8.69 11.17 1.01
CA SER A 143 9.32 11.87 2.14
C SER A 143 10.63 12.53 1.74
N ALA A 144 11.50 11.83 1.01
CA ALA A 144 12.76 12.40 0.54
C ALA A 144 12.55 13.57 -0.44
N GLY A 145 11.55 13.45 -1.35
CA GLY A 145 11.22 14.53 -2.27
C GLY A 145 10.57 15.73 -1.58
N LEU A 146 9.69 15.50 -0.62
CA LEU A 146 9.03 16.57 0.13
C LEU A 146 10.04 17.34 1.01
N GLU A 147 10.91 16.61 1.71
CA GLU A 147 11.99 17.21 2.50
C GLU A 147 12.91 18.10 1.65
N SER A 148 13.25 17.65 0.43
CA SER A 148 14.04 18.43 -0.51
C SER A 148 13.29 19.67 -1.02
N SER A 149 12.00 19.55 -1.34
CA SER A 149 11.17 20.66 -1.82
C SER A 149 11.03 21.77 -0.78
N LEU A 150 10.69 21.39 0.47
CA LEU A 150 10.49 22.34 1.56
C LEU A 150 11.79 23.06 1.98
N ASN A 151 12.95 22.40 1.84
CA ASN A 151 14.24 23.03 2.11
C ASN A 151 14.71 23.98 0.99
N GLN A 152 14.23 23.82 -0.26
CA GLN A 152 14.58 24.68 -1.38
C GLN A 152 13.79 25.99 -1.43
N GLU A 153 12.61 26.04 -0.84
CA GLU A 153 11.79 27.26 -0.77
C GLU A 153 12.27 28.24 0.31
N GLU A 154 13.21 27.83 1.15
CA GLU A 154 13.77 28.65 2.23
C GLU A 154 15.09 29.37 1.87
N ASP A 155 15.72 29.07 0.74
CA ASP A 155 16.93 29.74 0.23
C ASP A 155 16.59 30.81 -0.83
#